data_d5bf1628caa1ef5cc57ab5b5778bd7a4
#
_entry.id   d5bf1628caa1ef5cc57ab5b5778bd7a4
#
_cell.length_a   1.000
_cell.length_b   1.000
_cell.length_c   1.000
_cell.angle_alpha   90.00
_cell.angle_beta   90.00
_cell.angle_gamma   90.00
#
_symmetry.space_group_name_H-M   'P 1'
#
loop_
_entity.id
_entity.type
_entity.pdbx_description
1 polymer ?
#
loop_
_entity_poly.entity_id
_entity_poly.type
_entity_poly.pdbx_seq_one_letter_code
_entity_poly.pdbx_strand_id
1 'polypeptide(L)'
;MGKYDSTIDRWDNIFSAETPAFPRTRSSGNIAFDKGLEWLTENTTGVLDFGCGNGIVLFLCALHGTATHIGIDLSAQAIRNAEAAARMAPCGKFHFECGSLDALRRVGAASVDAVILSNIIDNLYPEDAAAVLAEVKRILRINGKLLLKLNPYITAAQIEAWGIRVIEGNLLDDGMLLWNQTTPEWDAFLSARFHIERFENIYYEEHEQYNRMYLLRNL
;
A
#
# COMPACT_ATOMS: atom_id res chain seq x y z
N MET A 1 -16.35 -16.41 10.88
CA MET A 1 -15.86 -15.73 9.69
C MET A 1 -14.95 -14.62 10.19
N GLY A 2 -13.69 -14.61 9.74
CA GLY A 2 -12.72 -13.59 10.17
C GLY A 2 -13.08 -12.21 9.62
N LYS A 3 -12.50 -11.19 10.23
CA LYS A 3 -12.79 -9.76 9.93
C LYS A 3 -12.56 -9.38 8.45
N TYR A 4 -11.65 -10.08 7.76
CA TYR A 4 -11.22 -9.79 6.38
C TYR A 4 -11.36 -11.00 5.43
N ASP A 5 -12.10 -12.07 5.80
CA ASP A 5 -12.20 -13.29 4.96
C ASP A 5 -12.72 -13.00 3.56
N SER A 6 -13.77 -12.17 3.42
CA SER A 6 -14.30 -11.78 2.10
C SER A 6 -13.31 -10.97 1.25
N THR A 7 -12.47 -10.17 1.91
CA THR A 7 -11.39 -9.42 1.24
C THR A 7 -10.32 -10.37 0.72
N ILE A 8 -9.94 -11.38 1.51
CA ILE A 8 -8.97 -12.41 1.10
C ILE A 8 -9.48 -13.18 -0.10
N ASP A 9 -10.71 -13.70 -0.03
CA ASP A 9 -11.33 -14.45 -1.14
C ASP A 9 -11.38 -13.63 -2.43
N ARG A 10 -11.73 -12.34 -2.33
CA ARG A 10 -11.78 -11.43 -3.47
C ARG A 10 -10.39 -11.28 -4.11
N TRP A 11 -9.36 -10.98 -3.32
CA TRP A 11 -8.02 -10.79 -3.83
C TRP A 11 -7.39 -12.08 -4.36
N ASP A 12 -7.61 -13.21 -3.70
CA ASP A 12 -7.18 -14.53 -4.22
C ASP A 12 -7.80 -14.82 -5.59
N ASN A 13 -9.08 -14.49 -5.80
CA ASN A 13 -9.73 -14.64 -7.09
C ASN A 13 -9.12 -13.71 -8.16
N ILE A 14 -8.87 -12.44 -7.83
CA ILE A 14 -8.25 -11.48 -8.76
C ILE A 14 -6.85 -11.98 -9.17
N PHE A 15 -6.01 -12.30 -8.20
CA PHE A 15 -4.63 -12.73 -8.46
C PHE A 15 -4.54 -14.12 -9.11
N SER A 16 -5.58 -14.97 -8.99
CA SER A 16 -5.60 -16.27 -9.68
C SER A 16 -5.70 -16.15 -11.21
N ALA A 17 -6.24 -15.04 -11.70
CA ALA A 17 -6.34 -14.75 -13.13
C ALA A 17 -5.08 -14.10 -13.72
N GLU A 18 -4.14 -13.67 -12.87
CA GLU A 18 -2.93 -12.98 -13.30
C GLU A 18 -1.80 -13.95 -13.66
N THR A 19 -1.00 -13.57 -14.66
CA THR A 19 0.25 -14.26 -14.98
C THR A 19 1.41 -13.55 -14.30
N PRO A 20 2.20 -14.21 -13.44
CA PRO A 20 3.35 -13.59 -12.79
C PRO A 20 4.36 -13.06 -13.81
N ALA A 21 4.76 -11.80 -13.65
CA ALA A 21 5.73 -11.16 -14.52
C ALA A 21 6.58 -10.15 -13.74
N PHE A 22 7.88 -10.10 -14.06
CA PHE A 22 8.74 -9.01 -13.59
C PHE A 22 8.64 -7.85 -14.60
N PRO A 23 8.51 -6.57 -14.13
CA PRO A 23 8.36 -5.44 -15.04
C PRO A 23 9.62 -5.22 -15.90
N ARG A 24 9.42 -4.84 -17.15
CA ARG A 24 10.52 -4.58 -18.11
C ARG A 24 11.07 -3.16 -17.99
N THR A 25 10.31 -2.25 -17.40
CA THR A 25 10.65 -0.85 -17.20
C THR A 25 10.44 -0.46 -15.75
N ARG A 26 11.06 0.63 -15.30
CA ARG A 26 10.89 1.16 -13.95
C ARG A 26 9.68 2.08 -13.79
N SER A 27 8.84 2.20 -14.80
CA SER A 27 7.62 3.02 -14.77
C SER A 27 6.41 2.16 -14.37
N SER A 28 5.58 2.70 -13.50
CA SER A 28 4.28 2.15 -13.16
C SER A 28 3.20 2.41 -14.22
N GLY A 29 3.51 3.27 -15.21
CA GLY A 29 2.55 3.82 -16.17
C GLY A 29 1.87 5.11 -15.70
N ASN A 30 2.06 5.52 -14.45
CA ASN A 30 1.53 6.78 -13.91
C ASN A 30 2.68 7.71 -13.46
N ILE A 31 2.82 8.84 -14.14
CA ILE A 31 3.95 9.77 -13.94
C ILE A 31 3.99 10.31 -12.50
N ALA A 32 2.85 10.61 -11.89
CA ALA A 32 2.80 11.15 -10.53
C ALA A 32 3.23 10.09 -9.51
N PHE A 33 2.77 8.85 -9.68
CA PHE A 33 3.20 7.73 -8.84
C PHE A 33 4.68 7.41 -9.02
N ASP A 34 5.19 7.45 -10.25
CA ASP A 34 6.62 7.24 -10.55
C ASP A 34 7.51 8.26 -9.84
N LYS A 35 7.11 9.54 -9.79
CA LYS A 35 7.81 10.57 -8.99
C LYS A 35 7.79 10.26 -7.48
N GLY A 36 6.69 9.68 -6.99
CA GLY A 36 6.60 9.18 -5.61
C GLY A 36 7.60 8.05 -5.36
N LEU A 37 7.73 7.10 -6.30
CA LEU A 37 8.70 6.02 -6.23
C LEU A 37 10.15 6.51 -6.33
N GLU A 38 10.43 7.49 -7.19
CA GLU A 38 11.74 8.14 -7.28
C GLU A 38 12.15 8.76 -5.93
N TRP A 39 11.23 9.53 -5.30
CA TRP A 39 11.46 10.07 -3.97
C TRP A 39 11.65 8.97 -2.93
N LEU A 40 10.84 7.91 -2.95
CA LEU A 40 10.92 6.80 -1.99
C LEU A 40 12.26 6.08 -2.08
N THR A 41 12.74 5.82 -3.29
CA THR A 41 13.92 4.99 -3.56
C THR A 41 15.25 5.75 -3.50
N GLU A 42 15.23 7.09 -3.56
CA GLU A 42 16.42 7.92 -3.43
C GLU A 42 17.11 7.69 -2.08
N ASN A 43 18.38 7.28 -2.09
CA ASN A 43 19.17 6.95 -0.88
C ASN A 43 18.50 5.89 0.01
N THR A 44 17.77 4.95 -0.58
CA THR A 44 17.06 3.86 0.08
C THR A 44 17.66 2.52 -0.32
N THR A 45 17.91 1.66 0.66
CA THR A 45 18.43 0.31 0.44
C THR A 45 17.35 -0.76 0.65
N GLY A 46 16.60 -0.65 1.74
CA GLY A 46 15.58 -1.63 2.14
C GLY A 46 14.17 -1.05 2.11
N VAL A 47 13.27 -1.72 1.41
CA VAL A 47 11.86 -1.33 1.25
C VAL A 47 10.95 -2.44 1.75
N LEU A 48 9.90 -2.07 2.50
CA LEU A 48 8.80 -2.96 2.85
C LEU A 48 7.51 -2.45 2.20
N ASP A 49 6.72 -3.37 1.63
CA ASP A 49 5.38 -3.10 1.11
C ASP A 49 4.37 -3.97 1.87
N PHE A 50 3.45 -3.34 2.59
CA PHE A 50 2.38 -4.03 3.31
C PHE A 50 1.08 -3.92 2.51
N GLY A 51 0.52 -5.07 2.11
CA GLY A 51 -0.46 -5.21 1.06
C GLY A 51 0.21 -5.18 -0.32
N CYS A 52 1.29 -5.93 -0.47
CA CYS A 52 2.16 -5.86 -1.65
C CYS A 52 1.56 -6.48 -2.92
N GLY A 53 0.42 -7.20 -2.80
CA GLY A 53 -0.17 -7.92 -3.92
C GLY A 53 0.84 -8.85 -4.60
N ASN A 54 0.89 -8.80 -5.91
CA ASN A 54 1.83 -9.57 -6.74
C ASN A 54 3.28 -9.03 -6.74
N GLY A 55 3.60 -8.06 -5.87
CA GLY A 55 4.95 -7.52 -5.67
C GLY A 55 5.39 -6.45 -6.67
N ILE A 56 4.53 -6.00 -7.59
CA ILE A 56 4.90 -5.11 -8.69
C ILE A 56 5.61 -3.83 -8.22
N VAL A 57 5.14 -3.21 -7.13
CA VAL A 57 5.74 -1.96 -6.62
C VAL A 57 7.14 -2.19 -6.06
N LEU A 58 7.38 -3.31 -5.38
CA LEU A 58 8.71 -3.70 -4.92
C LEU A 58 9.67 -4.00 -6.07
N PHE A 59 9.18 -4.59 -7.17
CA PHE A 59 9.99 -4.79 -8.37
C PHE A 59 10.39 -3.47 -9.03
N LEU A 60 9.47 -2.49 -9.07
CA LEU A 60 9.80 -1.14 -9.53
C LEU A 60 10.85 -0.49 -8.62
N CYS A 61 10.74 -0.62 -7.30
CA CYS A 61 11.78 -0.14 -6.37
C CYS A 61 13.15 -0.76 -6.67
N ALA A 62 13.21 -2.07 -6.94
CA ALA A 62 14.46 -2.74 -7.32
C ALA A 62 15.05 -2.19 -8.62
N LEU A 63 14.20 -1.91 -9.63
CA LEU A 63 14.64 -1.26 -10.88
C LEU A 63 15.10 0.20 -10.68
N HIS A 64 14.65 0.87 -9.61
CA HIS A 64 15.15 2.15 -9.16
C HIS A 64 16.43 2.04 -8.31
N GLY A 65 16.95 0.83 -8.06
CA GLY A 65 18.25 0.60 -7.43
C GLY A 65 18.22 0.22 -5.95
N THR A 66 17.06 -0.01 -5.35
CA THR A 66 16.98 -0.54 -3.98
C THR A 66 17.42 -2.02 -3.95
N ALA A 67 17.93 -2.51 -2.80
CA ALA A 67 18.61 -3.79 -2.74
C ALA A 67 17.80 -4.91 -2.08
N THR A 68 17.02 -4.60 -1.05
CA THR A 68 16.29 -5.58 -0.24
C THR A 68 14.81 -5.20 -0.11
N HIS A 69 13.94 -6.20 -0.30
CA HIS A 69 12.50 -5.98 -0.40
C HIS A 69 11.76 -7.00 0.43
N ILE A 70 10.83 -6.52 1.25
CA ILE A 70 9.92 -7.34 2.04
C ILE A 70 8.50 -7.03 1.58
N GLY A 71 7.77 -8.04 1.14
CA GLY A 71 6.36 -7.92 0.77
C GLY A 71 5.50 -8.75 1.72
N ILE A 72 4.44 -8.16 2.24
CA ILE A 72 3.45 -8.86 3.08
C ILE A 72 2.08 -8.63 2.47
N ASP A 73 1.31 -9.71 2.27
CA ASP A 73 -0.06 -9.63 1.76
C ASP A 73 -0.95 -10.72 2.39
N LEU A 74 -2.24 -10.45 2.53
CA LEU A 74 -3.22 -11.41 3.03
C LEU A 74 -3.53 -12.51 2.02
N SER A 75 -3.43 -12.22 0.71
CA SER A 75 -3.69 -13.15 -0.37
C SER A 75 -2.53 -14.12 -0.56
N ALA A 76 -2.79 -15.41 -0.29
CA ALA A 76 -1.80 -16.45 -0.57
C ALA A 76 -1.52 -16.58 -2.07
N GLN A 77 -2.50 -16.28 -2.93
CA GLN A 77 -2.31 -16.29 -4.38
C GLN A 77 -1.41 -15.13 -4.84
N ALA A 78 -1.61 -13.94 -4.29
CA ALA A 78 -0.75 -12.78 -4.55
C ALA A 78 0.73 -13.09 -4.23
N ILE A 79 0.97 -13.68 -3.06
CA ILE A 79 2.33 -14.05 -2.62
C ILE A 79 2.94 -15.12 -3.55
N ARG A 80 2.18 -16.14 -3.97
CA ARG A 80 2.67 -17.10 -4.98
C ARG A 80 3.08 -16.42 -6.28
N ASN A 81 2.28 -15.46 -6.75
CA ASN A 81 2.59 -14.69 -7.96
C ASN A 81 3.84 -13.82 -7.76
N ALA A 82 3.96 -13.13 -6.63
CA ALA A 82 5.13 -12.32 -6.29
C ALA A 82 6.41 -13.16 -6.24
N GLU A 83 6.39 -14.32 -5.60
CA GLU A 83 7.53 -15.25 -5.55
C GLU A 83 7.90 -15.78 -6.94
N ALA A 84 6.90 -16.09 -7.78
CA ALA A 84 7.14 -16.55 -9.14
C ALA A 84 7.77 -15.46 -10.00
N ALA A 85 7.31 -14.20 -9.89
CA ALA A 85 7.88 -13.05 -10.58
C ALA A 85 9.30 -12.73 -10.07
N ALA A 86 9.54 -12.81 -8.75
CA ALA A 86 10.85 -12.58 -8.16
C ALA A 86 11.94 -13.52 -8.66
N ARG A 87 11.58 -14.78 -9.03
CA ARG A 87 12.54 -15.71 -9.65
C ARG A 87 13.04 -15.26 -11.02
N MET A 88 12.32 -14.35 -11.68
CA MET A 88 12.70 -13.76 -12.96
C MET A 88 13.44 -12.41 -12.81
N ALA A 89 13.61 -11.93 -11.57
CA ALA A 89 14.19 -10.62 -11.28
C ALA A 89 15.68 -10.58 -11.65
N PRO A 90 16.13 -9.58 -12.42
CA PRO A 90 17.55 -9.39 -12.72
C PRO A 90 18.32 -8.72 -11.58
N CYS A 91 17.63 -8.14 -10.62
CA CYS A 91 18.19 -7.36 -9.50
C CYS A 91 17.29 -7.44 -8.26
N GLY A 92 17.85 -7.06 -7.11
CA GLY A 92 17.15 -7.04 -5.82
C GLY A 92 17.13 -8.41 -5.13
N LYS A 93 16.87 -8.37 -3.83
CA LYS A 93 16.58 -9.55 -3.00
C LYS A 93 15.17 -9.37 -2.46
N PHE A 94 14.33 -10.38 -2.62
CA PHE A 94 12.93 -10.34 -2.24
C PHE A 94 12.62 -11.39 -1.20
N HIS A 95 11.80 -11.01 -0.22
CA HIS A 95 11.18 -11.91 0.74
C HIS A 95 9.68 -11.59 0.76
N PHE A 96 8.85 -12.57 0.46
CA PHE A 96 7.41 -12.43 0.49
C PHE A 96 6.82 -13.32 1.57
N GLU A 97 5.81 -12.81 2.29
CA GLU A 97 5.14 -13.53 3.37
C GLU A 97 3.62 -13.33 3.26
N CYS A 98 2.87 -14.43 3.25
CA CYS A 98 1.42 -14.37 3.40
C CYS A 98 1.09 -14.11 4.86
N GLY A 99 0.47 -12.96 5.16
CA GLY A 99 0.19 -12.57 6.53
C GLY A 99 -0.50 -11.23 6.67
N SER A 100 -0.82 -10.91 7.91
CA SER A 100 -1.49 -9.70 8.34
C SER A 100 -0.58 -8.83 9.22
N LEU A 101 -1.19 -8.01 10.07
CA LEU A 101 -0.49 -7.21 11.08
C LEU A 101 0.48 -8.04 11.94
N ASP A 102 0.21 -9.32 12.19
CA ASP A 102 1.13 -10.18 12.95
C ASP A 102 2.42 -10.48 12.19
N ALA A 103 2.38 -10.57 10.85
CA ALA A 103 3.58 -10.63 10.02
C ALA A 103 4.39 -9.33 10.13
N LEU A 104 3.71 -8.18 10.04
CA LEU A 104 4.36 -6.87 10.19
C LEU A 104 5.03 -6.70 11.57
N ARG A 105 4.42 -7.21 12.65
CA ARG A 105 4.98 -7.20 14.01
C ARG A 105 6.29 -8.00 14.15
N ARG A 106 6.51 -9.02 13.31
CA ARG A 106 7.75 -9.80 13.31
C ARG A 106 8.93 -9.09 12.65
N VAL A 107 8.66 -8.06 11.87
CA VAL A 107 9.73 -7.23 11.28
C VAL A 107 10.46 -6.44 12.37
N GLY A 108 11.78 -6.43 12.32
CA GLY A 108 12.62 -5.77 13.33
C GLY A 108 12.37 -4.25 13.40
N ALA A 109 12.54 -3.66 14.58
CA ALA A 109 12.49 -2.21 14.73
C ALA A 109 13.67 -1.54 13.97
N ALA A 110 13.42 -0.34 13.39
CA ALA A 110 14.40 0.45 12.65
C ALA A 110 15.19 -0.39 11.61
N SER A 111 14.52 -1.32 10.93
CA SER A 111 15.15 -2.28 10.02
C SER A 111 15.07 -1.90 8.55
N VAL A 112 14.09 -1.06 8.14
CA VAL A 112 13.92 -0.63 6.76
C VAL A 112 14.03 0.88 6.60
N ASP A 113 14.45 1.31 5.40
CA ASP A 113 14.60 2.73 5.07
C ASP A 113 13.28 3.31 4.56
N ALA A 114 12.45 2.47 3.94
CA ALA A 114 11.19 2.91 3.35
C ALA A 114 10.08 1.86 3.49
N VAL A 115 8.83 2.35 3.58
CA VAL A 115 7.61 1.54 3.60
C VAL A 115 6.63 2.07 2.55
N ILE A 116 5.88 1.16 1.96
CA ILE A 116 4.77 1.44 1.05
C ILE A 116 3.47 0.94 1.68
N LEU A 117 2.43 1.78 1.62
CA LEU A 117 1.04 1.44 1.95
C LEU A 117 0.17 1.94 0.79
N SER A 118 -0.05 1.10 -0.21
CA SER A 118 -0.79 1.48 -1.42
C SER A 118 -2.20 0.92 -1.40
N ASN A 119 -3.21 1.76 -1.13
CA ASN A 119 -4.63 1.40 -1.00
C ASN A 119 -4.86 0.33 0.08
N ILE A 120 -4.26 0.52 1.24
CA ILE A 120 -4.32 -0.44 2.35
C ILE A 120 -4.99 0.15 3.58
N ILE A 121 -4.52 1.28 4.12
CA ILE A 121 -5.01 1.75 5.42
C ILE A 121 -6.45 2.25 5.38
N ASP A 122 -6.90 2.72 4.25
CA ASP A 122 -8.29 3.09 4.00
C ASP A 122 -9.20 1.89 3.66
N ASN A 123 -8.63 0.70 3.46
CA ASN A 123 -9.35 -0.56 3.36
C ASN A 123 -9.32 -1.39 4.66
N LEU A 124 -8.92 -0.76 5.77
CA LEU A 124 -8.92 -1.34 7.10
C LEU A 124 -9.92 -0.62 8.02
N TYR A 125 -10.35 -1.31 9.07
CA TYR A 125 -11.04 -0.64 10.17
C TYR A 125 -10.09 0.36 10.83
N PRO A 126 -10.61 1.47 11.41
CA PRO A 126 -9.78 2.54 11.97
C PRO A 126 -8.73 2.09 12.98
N GLU A 127 -9.11 1.14 13.86
CA GLU A 127 -8.22 0.58 14.87
C GLU A 127 -7.07 -0.24 14.26
N ASP A 128 -7.34 -0.99 13.17
CA ASP A 128 -6.32 -1.77 12.46
C ASP A 128 -5.40 -0.84 11.65
N ALA A 129 -5.95 0.19 11.01
CA ALA A 129 -5.18 1.23 10.33
C ALA A 129 -4.22 1.94 11.30
N ALA A 130 -4.69 2.29 12.49
CA ALA A 130 -3.86 2.89 13.53
C ALA A 130 -2.75 1.93 14.00
N ALA A 131 -3.07 0.63 14.17
CA ALA A 131 -2.09 -0.39 14.57
C ALA A 131 -1.03 -0.62 13.47
N VAL A 132 -1.42 -0.66 12.18
CA VAL A 132 -0.48 -0.75 11.05
C VAL A 132 0.47 0.44 11.05
N LEU A 133 -0.04 1.68 11.19
CA LEU A 133 0.81 2.87 11.20
C LEU A 133 1.76 2.91 12.41
N ALA A 134 1.34 2.39 13.58
CA ALA A 134 2.22 2.27 14.74
C ALA A 134 3.38 1.30 14.47
N GLU A 135 3.11 0.15 13.84
CA GLU A 135 4.14 -0.79 13.43
C GLU A 135 5.03 -0.23 12.32
N VAL A 136 4.47 0.47 11.34
CA VAL A 136 5.26 1.17 10.30
C VAL A 136 6.23 2.16 10.93
N LYS A 137 5.77 2.95 11.90
CA LYS A 137 6.63 3.87 12.64
C LYS A 137 7.77 3.15 13.38
N ARG A 138 7.49 1.99 13.98
CA ARG A 138 8.47 1.18 14.71
C ARG A 138 9.54 0.58 13.78
N ILE A 139 9.14 0.06 12.61
CA ILE A 139 10.06 -0.63 11.69
C ILE A 139 10.89 0.32 10.82
N LEU A 140 10.38 1.53 10.57
CA LEU A 140 11.12 2.56 9.85
C LEU A 140 12.29 3.08 10.69
N ARG A 141 13.43 3.25 10.05
CA ARG A 141 14.55 4.02 10.63
C ARG A 141 14.15 5.46 10.88
N ILE A 142 14.88 6.17 11.71
CA ILE A 142 14.79 7.63 11.84
C ILE A 142 15.04 8.24 10.45
N ASN A 143 14.24 9.21 10.08
CA ASN A 143 14.19 9.81 8.73
C ASN A 143 13.77 8.82 7.62
N GLY A 144 13.28 7.63 7.97
CA GLY A 144 12.72 6.68 7.02
C GLY A 144 11.49 7.23 6.31
N LYS A 145 11.23 6.74 5.12
CA LYS A 145 10.20 7.24 4.21
C LYS A 145 8.96 6.34 4.20
N LEU A 146 7.79 6.94 4.14
CA LEU A 146 6.52 6.23 3.93
C LEU A 146 5.82 6.83 2.71
N LEU A 147 5.63 6.02 1.66
CA LEU A 147 4.72 6.33 0.58
C LEU A 147 3.36 5.70 0.90
N LEU A 148 2.36 6.56 1.05
CA LEU A 148 1.01 6.14 1.35
C LEU A 148 0.07 6.61 0.25
N LYS A 149 -0.66 5.67 -0.36
CA LYS A 149 -1.67 5.96 -1.37
C LYS A 149 -3.03 5.50 -0.88
N LEU A 150 -4.04 6.36 -1.05
CA LEU A 150 -5.42 6.15 -0.64
C LEU A 150 -6.35 6.19 -1.85
N ASN A 151 -7.49 5.53 -1.71
CA ASN A 151 -8.60 5.64 -2.64
C ASN A 151 -9.17 7.07 -2.69
N PRO A 152 -9.95 7.42 -3.72
CA PRO A 152 -10.70 8.66 -3.76
C PRO A 152 -11.63 8.81 -2.55
N TYR A 153 -11.90 10.06 -2.17
CA TYR A 153 -13.01 10.34 -1.25
C TYR A 153 -14.33 10.20 -2.00
N ILE A 154 -15.26 9.45 -1.45
CA ILE A 154 -16.61 9.26 -2.00
C ILE A 154 -17.56 10.23 -1.29
N THR A 155 -18.19 11.12 -2.05
CA THR A 155 -19.14 12.11 -1.52
C THR A 155 -20.47 11.47 -1.15
N ALA A 156 -21.26 12.12 -0.29
CA ALA A 156 -22.60 11.65 0.08
C ALA A 156 -23.51 11.42 -1.14
N ALA A 157 -23.44 12.31 -2.14
CA ALA A 157 -24.19 12.17 -3.39
C ALA A 157 -23.77 10.93 -4.20
N GLN A 158 -22.47 10.61 -4.22
CA GLN A 158 -21.96 9.39 -4.87
C GLN A 158 -22.37 8.13 -4.11
N ILE A 159 -22.32 8.15 -2.77
CA ILE A 159 -22.75 7.03 -1.93
C ILE A 159 -24.22 6.69 -2.26
N GLU A 160 -25.08 7.71 -2.32
CA GLU A 160 -26.49 7.54 -2.68
C GLU A 160 -26.66 7.05 -4.13
N ALA A 161 -26.02 7.72 -5.10
CA ALA A 161 -26.15 7.42 -6.52
C ALA A 161 -25.66 6.01 -6.89
N TRP A 162 -24.61 5.53 -6.23
CA TRP A 162 -24.01 4.22 -6.48
C TRP A 162 -24.56 3.11 -5.58
N GLY A 163 -25.43 3.45 -4.63
CA GLY A 163 -26.02 2.49 -3.71
C GLY A 163 -25.01 1.85 -2.76
N ILE A 164 -23.95 2.59 -2.39
CA ILE A 164 -22.90 2.08 -1.50
C ILE A 164 -23.46 1.90 -0.10
N ARG A 165 -23.21 0.75 0.50
CA ARG A 165 -23.65 0.45 1.85
C ARG A 165 -22.81 1.18 2.88
N VAL A 166 -23.45 1.99 3.73
CA VAL A 166 -22.82 2.55 4.93
C VAL A 166 -22.86 1.50 6.04
N ILE A 167 -21.69 1.14 6.57
CA ILE A 167 -21.58 0.22 7.72
C ILE A 167 -21.86 0.99 9.00
N GLU A 168 -21.05 2.04 9.27
CA GLU A 168 -21.17 2.92 10.43
C GLU A 168 -20.35 4.20 10.17
N GLY A 169 -20.94 5.37 10.42
CA GLY A 169 -20.25 6.66 10.24
C GLY A 169 -19.70 6.82 8.83
N ASN A 170 -18.37 6.89 8.71
CA ASN A 170 -17.65 6.98 7.44
C ASN A 170 -17.06 5.64 6.96
N LEU A 171 -17.44 4.53 7.58
CA LEU A 171 -17.09 3.19 7.11
C LEU A 171 -18.12 2.73 6.07
N LEU A 172 -17.63 2.45 4.87
CA LEU A 172 -18.42 2.04 3.73
C LEU A 172 -18.08 0.61 3.32
N ASP A 173 -19.03 -0.03 2.63
CA ASP A 173 -18.83 -1.29 1.92
C ASP A 173 -19.23 -1.07 0.45
N ASP A 174 -18.21 -0.94 -0.39
CA ASP A 174 -18.30 -0.87 -1.85
C ASP A 174 -17.77 -2.19 -2.47
N GLY A 175 -18.22 -3.31 -1.90
CA GLY A 175 -17.67 -4.64 -2.19
C GLY A 175 -16.30 -4.87 -1.52
N MET A 176 -15.72 -3.87 -0.93
CA MET A 176 -14.61 -3.88 0.02
C MET A 176 -14.84 -2.82 1.09
N LEU A 177 -14.25 -3.04 2.26
CA LEU A 177 -14.25 -2.02 3.31
C LEU A 177 -13.54 -0.76 2.81
N LEU A 178 -14.16 0.40 3.03
CA LEU A 178 -13.54 1.70 2.80
C LEU A 178 -13.76 2.60 4.02
N TRP A 179 -12.69 2.99 4.67
CA TRP A 179 -12.70 4.07 5.67
C TRP A 179 -12.61 5.41 4.93
N ASN A 180 -13.78 5.93 4.58
CA ASN A 180 -13.98 7.06 3.67
C ASN A 180 -13.78 8.40 4.37
N GLN A 181 -12.53 8.75 4.69
CA GLN A 181 -12.19 10.04 5.27
C GLN A 181 -11.87 11.09 4.20
N THR A 182 -12.22 12.33 4.50
CA THR A 182 -11.80 13.52 3.72
C THR A 182 -10.28 13.72 3.80
N THR A 183 -9.71 14.49 2.88
CA THR A 183 -8.28 14.83 2.93
C THR A 183 -7.88 15.53 4.23
N PRO A 184 -8.62 16.53 4.77
CA PRO A 184 -8.28 17.12 6.08
C PRO A 184 -8.30 16.15 7.26
N GLU A 185 -9.20 15.15 7.26
CA GLU A 185 -9.22 14.12 8.30
C GLU A 185 -8.00 13.20 8.19
N TRP A 186 -7.60 12.81 6.97
CA TRP A 186 -6.36 12.07 6.74
C TRP A 186 -5.13 12.89 7.12
N ASP A 187 -5.08 14.18 6.80
CA ASP A 187 -3.99 15.07 7.20
C ASP A 187 -3.83 15.11 8.73
N ALA A 188 -4.92 15.26 9.47
CA ALA A 188 -4.91 15.24 10.93
C ALA A 188 -4.46 13.87 11.49
N PHE A 189 -4.95 12.76 10.90
CA PHE A 189 -4.62 11.41 11.33
C PHE A 189 -3.16 11.05 11.07
N LEU A 190 -2.61 11.44 9.92
CA LEU A 190 -1.24 11.15 9.51
C LEU A 190 -0.23 12.06 10.19
N SER A 191 -0.50 13.39 10.28
CA SER A 191 0.41 14.35 10.90
C SER A 191 0.62 14.14 12.40
N ALA A 192 -0.32 13.49 13.07
CA ALA A 192 -0.14 13.06 14.46
C ALA A 192 0.95 11.97 14.65
N ARG A 193 1.43 11.35 13.56
CA ARG A 193 2.33 10.19 13.57
C ARG A 193 3.61 10.40 12.76
N PHE A 194 3.49 11.09 11.63
CA PHE A 194 4.54 11.30 10.64
C PHE A 194 4.60 12.76 10.21
N HIS A 195 5.73 13.18 9.72
CA HIS A 195 5.84 14.48 9.04
C HIS A 195 5.39 14.34 7.58
N ILE A 196 4.40 15.12 7.16
CA ILE A 196 3.92 15.15 5.78
C ILE A 196 4.87 16.05 4.98
N GLU A 197 5.70 15.47 4.09
CA GLU A 197 6.58 16.25 3.21
C GLU A 197 5.85 16.72 1.95
N ARG A 198 4.96 15.89 1.42
CA ARG A 198 4.19 16.19 0.21
C ARG A 198 2.86 15.47 0.20
N PHE A 199 1.86 16.14 -0.34
CA PHE A 199 0.58 15.56 -0.75
C PHE A 199 0.37 15.82 -2.24
N GLU A 200 -0.15 14.83 -2.97
CA GLU A 200 -0.42 14.93 -4.40
C GLU A 200 -1.62 14.06 -4.79
N ASN A 201 -2.51 14.59 -5.63
CA ASN A 201 -3.56 13.80 -6.25
C ASN A 201 -3.01 13.11 -7.50
N ILE A 202 -3.22 11.81 -7.61
CA ILE A 202 -2.79 10.99 -8.74
C ILE A 202 -4.00 10.65 -9.59
N TYR A 203 -4.04 11.12 -10.83
CA TYR A 203 -5.11 10.78 -11.76
C TYR A 203 -4.85 9.43 -12.44
N TYR A 204 -5.86 8.57 -12.45
CA TYR A 204 -5.89 7.30 -13.18
C TYR A 204 -6.93 7.39 -14.28
N GLU A 205 -6.47 7.45 -15.54
CA GLU A 205 -7.32 7.63 -16.73
C GLU A 205 -8.27 6.45 -16.92
N GLU A 206 -7.80 5.22 -16.68
CA GLU A 206 -8.59 4.00 -16.82
C GLU A 206 -9.79 3.91 -15.87
N HIS A 207 -9.78 4.70 -14.80
CA HIS A 207 -10.85 4.74 -13.78
C HIS A 207 -11.50 6.11 -13.67
N GLU A 208 -11.03 7.11 -14.44
CA GLU A 208 -11.47 8.52 -14.39
C GLU A 208 -11.50 9.08 -12.95
N GLN A 209 -10.52 8.69 -12.11
CA GLN A 209 -10.50 9.03 -10.69
C GLN A 209 -9.14 9.53 -10.21
N TYR A 210 -9.17 10.26 -9.08
CA TYR A 210 -7.98 10.73 -8.39
C TYR A 210 -7.76 9.96 -7.10
N ASN A 211 -6.67 9.19 -7.04
CA ASN A 211 -6.16 8.68 -5.77
C ASN A 211 -5.35 9.77 -5.06
N ARG A 212 -5.18 9.64 -3.76
CA ARG A 212 -4.46 10.58 -2.90
C ARG A 212 -3.13 9.96 -2.48
N MET A 213 -2.00 10.61 -2.77
CA MET A 213 -0.68 10.14 -2.38
C MET A 213 -0.05 11.08 -1.37
N TYR A 214 0.45 10.51 -0.28
CA TYR A 214 1.24 11.18 0.74
C TYR A 214 2.66 10.65 0.73
N LEU A 215 3.64 11.56 0.76
CA LEU A 215 5.03 11.28 1.00
C LEU A 215 5.37 11.76 2.41
N LEU A 216 5.69 10.82 3.28
CA LEU A 216 5.76 11.01 4.72
C LEU A 216 7.15 10.62 5.26
N ARG A 217 7.56 11.26 6.36
CA ARG A 217 8.84 11.02 7.02
C ARG A 217 8.64 10.60 8.47
N ASN A 218 9.36 9.57 8.89
CA ASN A 218 9.47 9.14 10.29
C ASN A 218 10.54 9.98 11.00
N LEU A 219 10.12 11.00 11.75
CA LEU A 219 11.03 11.89 12.51
C LEU A 219 11.27 11.37 13.93
#